data_8583a3835bf799393c19d3c678caa053
#
_entry.id   8583a3835bf799393c19d3c678caa053
#
_cell.length_a   1.000
_cell.length_b   1.000
_cell.length_c   1.000
_cell.angle_alpha   90.00
_cell.angle_beta   90.00
_cell.angle_gamma   90.00
#
_symmetry.space_group_name_H-M   'P 1'
#
loop_
_entity.id
_entity.type
_entity.pdbx_description
1 polymer ?
#
loop_
_entity_poly.entity_id
_entity_poly.type
_entity_poly.pdbx_seq_one_letter_code
_entity_poly.pdbx_strand_id
1 'polypeptide(L)'
;YNLREILDLVDTLEFRSNKDKHEMSHLYETKIKNMGNAGRNGGQYYTPRPLIRAMIAVTDPQIGETVYDPAVGSAGFLCESYEYMGKRMEQTTANLHPLQERTFYGKEKKTLAYVIGIMNLILHGIEAPNIAHTNTLSENLRDIQEKDRHHVILANPPFGGKERQEVQMNFDIKTGETAFLFMQH
;
A
#
# COMPACT_ATOMS: atom_id res chain seq x y z
N TYR A 1 -7.20 30.24 2.70
CA TYR A 1 -6.51 29.99 1.43
C TYR A 1 -7.54 29.72 0.36
N ASN A 2 -7.43 30.39 -0.79
CA ASN A 2 -8.28 30.20 -1.95
C ASN A 2 -7.79 28.96 -2.71
N LEU A 3 -8.70 28.15 -3.28
CA LEU A 3 -8.35 26.96 -4.09
C LEU A 3 -7.33 27.30 -5.20
N ARG A 4 -7.45 28.49 -5.80
CA ARG A 4 -6.53 28.97 -6.82
C ARG A 4 -5.10 29.11 -6.29
N GLU A 5 -4.90 29.70 -5.13
CA GLU A 5 -3.57 29.85 -4.49
C GLU A 5 -2.93 28.49 -4.20
N ILE A 6 -3.75 27.50 -3.82
CA ILE A 6 -3.27 26.13 -3.59
C ILE A 6 -2.85 25.49 -4.91
N LEU A 7 -3.64 25.64 -5.98
CA LEU A 7 -3.31 25.12 -7.29
C LEU A 7 -2.06 25.78 -7.88
N ASP A 8 -1.94 27.10 -7.76
CA ASP A 8 -0.76 27.85 -8.20
C ASP A 8 0.51 27.39 -7.44
N LEU A 9 0.39 27.12 -6.13
CA LEU A 9 1.49 26.56 -5.33
C LEU A 9 1.86 25.13 -5.77
N VAL A 10 0.88 24.27 -6.02
CA VAL A 10 1.11 22.89 -6.48
C VAL A 10 1.77 22.88 -7.86
N ASP A 11 1.39 23.82 -8.74
CA ASP A 11 1.96 23.93 -10.09
C ASP A 11 3.45 24.36 -10.08
N THR A 12 3.90 25.00 -9.00
CA THR A 12 5.32 25.35 -8.82
C THR A 12 6.19 24.18 -8.35
N LEU A 13 5.58 23.06 -7.93
CA LEU A 13 6.33 21.90 -7.44
C LEU A 13 6.91 21.10 -8.62
N GLU A 14 8.22 20.96 -8.66
CA GLU A 14 8.89 20.12 -9.61
C GLU A 14 9.16 18.73 -9.05
N PHE A 15 8.59 17.70 -9.68
CA PHE A 15 8.79 16.28 -9.32
C PHE A 15 9.71 15.55 -10.31
N ARG A 16 10.55 16.28 -11.02
CA ARG A 16 11.31 15.74 -12.17
C ARG A 16 12.59 15.02 -11.76
N SER A 17 13.23 15.43 -10.69
CA SER A 17 14.47 14.77 -10.25
C SER A 17 14.19 13.71 -9.16
N ASN A 18 15.01 12.66 -9.13
CA ASN A 18 14.95 11.65 -8.05
C ASN A 18 15.23 12.26 -6.67
N LYS A 19 16.01 13.34 -6.61
CA LYS A 19 16.27 14.08 -5.37
C LYS A 19 15.01 14.78 -4.86
N ASP A 20 14.27 15.47 -5.74
CA ASP A 20 13.03 16.17 -5.38
C ASP A 20 11.96 15.18 -4.95
N LYS A 21 11.82 14.06 -5.66
CA LYS A 21 10.92 12.96 -5.28
C LYS A 21 11.26 12.43 -3.87
N HIS A 22 12.53 12.24 -3.56
CA HIS A 22 12.98 11.74 -2.26
C HIS A 22 12.72 12.74 -1.11
N GLU A 23 13.00 14.02 -1.31
CA GLU A 23 12.72 15.08 -0.32
C GLU A 23 11.21 15.19 -0.08
N MET A 24 10.40 15.15 -1.13
CA MET A 24 8.94 15.17 -1.03
C MET A 24 8.38 13.92 -0.35
N SER A 25 8.95 12.73 -0.61
CA SER A 25 8.52 11.50 0.06
C SER A 25 8.71 11.61 1.57
N HIS A 26 9.82 12.18 2.03
CA HIS A 26 10.11 12.38 3.45
C HIS A 26 9.13 13.35 4.13
N LEU A 27 8.80 14.46 3.45
CA LEU A 27 7.79 15.42 3.91
C LEU A 27 6.40 14.79 3.95
N TYR A 28 6.07 14.03 2.92
CA TYR A 28 4.79 13.34 2.79
C TYR A 28 4.60 12.29 3.89
N GLU A 29 5.59 11.45 4.13
CA GLU A 29 5.56 10.47 5.23
C GLU A 29 5.44 11.11 6.61
N THR A 30 6.12 12.23 6.85
CA THR A 30 5.99 13.00 8.09
C THR A 30 4.56 13.50 8.27
N LYS A 31 3.92 13.95 7.20
CA LYS A 31 2.50 14.37 7.22
C LYS A 31 1.56 13.19 7.48
N ILE A 32 1.75 12.07 6.82
CA ILE A 32 0.95 10.86 7.03
C ILE A 32 1.07 10.38 8.49
N LYS A 33 2.29 10.33 9.04
CA LYS A 33 2.55 9.97 10.43
C LYS A 33 1.81 10.88 11.40
N ASN A 34 1.84 12.20 11.16
CA ASN A 34 1.17 13.19 12.00
C ASN A 34 -0.36 13.11 11.86
N MET A 35 -0.87 12.81 10.68
CA MET A 35 -2.30 12.51 10.48
C MET A 35 -2.70 11.22 11.24
N GLY A 36 -1.82 10.21 11.26
CA GLY A 36 -1.97 8.98 12.03
C GLY A 36 -2.13 9.23 13.53
N ASN A 37 -1.47 10.22 14.07
CA ASN A 37 -1.49 10.57 15.49
C ASN A 37 -2.61 11.55 15.87
N ALA A 38 -3.30 12.18 14.91
CA ALA A 38 -4.20 13.33 15.13
C ALA A 38 -5.66 12.99 15.44
N GLY A 39 -6.01 11.75 15.82
CA GLY A 39 -7.37 11.45 16.25
C GLY A 39 -7.86 10.02 15.96
N ARG A 40 -9.14 9.74 16.30
CA ARG A 40 -9.78 8.42 16.23
C ARG A 40 -9.63 7.63 14.91
N ASN A 41 -9.33 8.29 13.81
CA ASN A 41 -9.22 7.68 12.48
C ASN A 41 -7.81 7.72 11.88
N GLY A 42 -6.87 8.43 12.49
CA GLY A 42 -5.55 8.66 11.91
C GLY A 42 -4.62 7.46 11.98
N GLY A 43 -4.69 6.67 13.04
CA GLY A 43 -3.88 5.45 13.21
C GLY A 43 -4.23 4.30 12.27
N GLN A 44 -5.33 4.41 11.54
CA GLN A 44 -5.80 3.35 10.63
C GLN A 44 -5.02 3.27 9.31
N TYR A 45 -4.19 4.29 9.00
CA TYR A 45 -3.51 4.36 7.69
C TYR A 45 -2.00 4.27 7.78
N TYR A 46 -1.44 4.22 8.99
CA TYR A 46 -0.01 4.28 9.19
C TYR A 46 0.49 3.12 10.05
N THR A 47 1.38 2.32 9.50
CA THR A 47 2.15 1.31 10.22
C THR A 47 3.57 1.81 10.48
N PRO A 48 4.12 1.71 11.71
CA PRO A 48 5.47 2.17 12.02
C PRO A 48 6.53 1.51 11.12
N ARG A 49 7.37 2.30 10.48
CA ARG A 49 8.40 1.82 9.55
C ARG A 49 9.34 0.76 10.14
N PRO A 50 9.82 0.86 11.40
CA PRO A 50 10.65 -0.20 11.98
C PRO A 50 9.98 -1.56 12.03
N LEU A 51 8.65 -1.60 12.30
CA LEU A 51 7.88 -2.84 12.30
C LEU A 51 7.77 -3.41 10.88
N ILE A 52 7.44 -2.57 9.89
CA ILE A 52 7.38 -2.96 8.48
C ILE A 52 8.71 -3.57 8.03
N ARG A 53 9.82 -2.89 8.32
CA ARG A 53 11.19 -3.36 7.96
C ARG A 53 11.53 -4.69 8.59
N ALA A 54 11.14 -4.90 9.85
CA ALA A 54 11.33 -6.19 10.53
C ALA A 54 10.53 -7.31 9.84
N MET A 55 9.27 -7.05 9.49
CA MET A 55 8.43 -8.02 8.78
C MET A 55 8.99 -8.35 7.39
N ILE A 56 9.42 -7.34 6.62
CA ILE A 56 10.04 -7.54 5.31
C ILE A 56 11.34 -8.34 5.42
N ALA A 57 12.17 -8.04 6.43
CA ALA A 57 13.41 -8.77 6.65
C ALA A 57 13.19 -10.26 7.00
N VAL A 58 12.06 -10.57 7.66
CA VAL A 58 11.70 -11.97 7.99
C VAL A 58 11.11 -12.69 6.78
N THR A 59 10.27 -12.02 5.99
CA THR A 59 9.66 -12.62 4.79
C THR A 59 10.62 -12.69 3.61
N ASP A 60 11.63 -11.82 3.59
CA ASP A 60 12.73 -11.73 2.61
C ASP A 60 12.28 -11.84 1.14
N PRO A 61 11.39 -10.96 0.65
CA PRO A 61 10.89 -11.03 -0.71
C PRO A 61 12.02 -10.94 -1.75
N GLN A 62 12.01 -11.88 -2.70
CA GLN A 62 13.06 -12.01 -3.72
C GLN A 62 12.64 -11.34 -5.05
N ILE A 63 13.63 -10.94 -5.85
CA ILE A 63 13.39 -10.42 -7.19
C ILE A 63 12.67 -11.47 -8.04
N GLY A 64 11.56 -11.07 -8.66
CA GLY A 64 10.67 -11.95 -9.43
C GLY A 64 9.45 -12.45 -8.63
N GLU A 65 9.44 -12.29 -7.32
CA GLU A 65 8.25 -12.54 -6.49
C GLU A 65 7.31 -11.33 -6.49
N THR A 66 6.01 -11.60 -6.30
CA THR A 66 4.99 -10.56 -6.14
C THR A 66 4.69 -10.32 -4.66
N VAL A 67 4.55 -9.04 -4.29
CA VAL A 67 4.21 -8.59 -2.94
C VAL A 67 2.82 -7.94 -2.97
N TYR A 68 1.95 -8.40 -2.08
CA TYR A 68 0.57 -7.94 -2.02
C TYR A 68 0.20 -7.39 -0.64
N ASP A 69 -0.50 -6.27 -0.64
CA ASP A 69 -1.12 -5.67 0.56
C ASP A 69 -2.64 -5.55 0.35
N PRO A 70 -3.46 -6.38 1.01
CA PRO A 70 -4.92 -6.32 0.90
C PRO A 70 -5.57 -5.11 1.60
N ALA A 71 -4.81 -4.33 2.36
CA ALA A 71 -5.27 -3.17 3.11
C ALA A 71 -4.23 -2.05 3.08
N VAL A 72 -3.94 -1.56 1.88
CA VAL A 72 -2.77 -0.72 1.53
C VAL A 72 -2.56 0.49 2.45
N GLY A 73 -3.62 1.14 2.88
CA GLY A 73 -3.51 2.36 3.68
C GLY A 73 -2.62 3.40 3.00
N SER A 74 -1.53 3.77 3.67
CA SER A 74 -0.51 4.68 3.12
C SER A 74 0.54 4.00 2.23
N ALA A 75 0.36 2.75 1.87
CA ALA A 75 1.27 1.91 1.08
C ALA A 75 2.64 1.65 1.74
N GLY A 76 2.70 1.70 3.06
CA GLY A 76 3.95 1.54 3.79
C GLY A 76 4.68 0.24 3.52
N PHE A 77 3.98 -0.88 3.47
CA PHE A 77 4.56 -2.19 3.17
C PHE A 77 5.13 -2.24 1.76
N LEU A 78 4.41 -1.74 0.78
CA LEU A 78 4.83 -1.77 -0.62
C LEU A 78 6.03 -0.84 -0.88
N CYS A 79 6.04 0.38 -0.31
CA CYS A 79 7.17 1.30 -0.41
C CYS A 79 8.45 0.72 0.19
N GLU A 80 8.38 0.19 1.42
CA GLU A 80 9.55 -0.40 2.08
C GLU A 80 10.02 -1.70 1.40
N SER A 81 9.10 -2.50 0.85
CA SER A 81 9.45 -3.68 0.05
C SER A 81 10.16 -3.30 -1.25
N TYR A 82 9.68 -2.24 -1.93
CA TYR A 82 10.35 -1.70 -3.12
C TYR A 82 11.79 -1.27 -2.82
N GLU A 83 12.00 -0.51 -1.74
CA GLU A 83 13.34 -0.10 -1.33
C GLU A 83 14.22 -1.29 -0.94
N TYR A 84 13.66 -2.27 -0.22
CA TYR A 84 14.37 -3.46 0.23
C TYR A 84 14.85 -4.30 -0.94
N MET A 85 13.98 -4.60 -1.88
CA MET A 85 14.29 -5.38 -3.09
C MET A 85 15.22 -4.60 -4.02
N GLY A 86 14.96 -3.30 -4.22
CA GLY A 86 15.77 -2.44 -5.07
C GLY A 86 17.24 -2.29 -4.63
N LYS A 87 17.51 -2.32 -3.32
CA LYS A 87 18.88 -2.28 -2.76
C LYS A 87 19.67 -3.58 -2.98
N ARG A 88 18.99 -4.68 -3.31
CA ARG A 88 19.57 -6.02 -3.44
C ARG A 88 19.72 -6.49 -4.88
N MET A 89 19.29 -5.69 -5.84
CA MET A 89 19.40 -6.04 -7.26
C MET A 89 20.43 -5.16 -7.98
N GLU A 90 20.95 -5.67 -9.10
CA GLU A 90 21.66 -4.82 -10.04
C GLU A 90 20.71 -3.79 -10.67
N GLN A 91 21.10 -2.53 -10.64
CA GLN A 91 20.32 -1.39 -11.16
C GLN A 91 20.36 -1.35 -12.69
N THR A 92 19.82 -2.39 -13.33
CA THR A 92 19.66 -2.47 -14.79
C THR A 92 18.21 -2.17 -15.19
N THR A 93 17.99 -1.67 -16.39
CA THR A 93 16.63 -1.44 -16.91
C THR A 93 15.81 -2.74 -16.94
N ALA A 94 16.45 -3.87 -17.21
CA ALA A 94 15.83 -5.19 -17.25
C ALA A 94 15.27 -5.62 -15.88
N ASN A 95 15.88 -5.19 -14.77
CA ASN A 95 15.45 -5.51 -13.40
C ASN A 95 14.50 -4.44 -12.85
N LEU A 96 14.72 -3.17 -13.19
CA LEU A 96 13.88 -2.06 -12.70
C LEU A 96 12.45 -2.12 -13.23
N HIS A 97 12.27 -2.41 -14.52
CA HIS A 97 10.95 -2.45 -15.13
C HIS A 97 10.00 -3.49 -14.50
N PRO A 98 10.39 -4.78 -14.33
CA PRO A 98 9.55 -5.74 -13.61
C PRO A 98 9.29 -5.33 -12.16
N LEU A 99 10.30 -4.79 -11.47
CA LEU A 99 10.14 -4.34 -10.08
C LEU A 99 9.09 -3.23 -9.97
N GLN A 100 9.06 -2.28 -10.88
CA GLN A 100 8.11 -1.17 -10.86
C GLN A 100 6.69 -1.56 -11.29
N GLU A 101 6.53 -2.46 -12.26
CA GLU A 101 5.26 -2.70 -12.91
C GLU A 101 4.58 -4.01 -12.50
N ARG A 102 5.34 -5.02 -12.06
CA ARG A 102 4.82 -6.39 -11.90
C ARG A 102 5.07 -7.02 -10.55
N THR A 103 5.56 -6.26 -9.58
CA THR A 103 5.95 -6.78 -8.28
C THR A 103 4.94 -6.41 -7.18
N PHE A 104 4.44 -5.16 -7.17
CA PHE A 104 3.67 -4.64 -6.05
C PHE A 104 2.20 -4.48 -6.39
N TYR A 105 1.35 -5.14 -5.62
CA TYR A 105 -0.10 -5.17 -5.80
C TYR A 105 -0.79 -4.84 -4.48
N GLY A 106 -2.00 -4.29 -4.58
CA GLY A 106 -2.77 -4.06 -3.37
C GLY A 106 -4.20 -3.60 -3.62
N LYS A 107 -4.96 -3.53 -2.53
CA LYS A 107 -6.34 -3.05 -2.53
C LYS A 107 -6.57 -2.09 -1.38
N GLU A 108 -7.33 -1.04 -1.63
CA GLU A 108 -7.75 -0.08 -0.60
C GLU A 108 -9.20 0.34 -0.83
N LYS A 109 -10.00 0.22 0.24
CA LYS A 109 -11.44 0.54 0.22
C LYS A 109 -11.72 2.04 0.35
N LYS A 110 -10.91 2.74 1.17
CA LYS A 110 -11.16 4.14 1.53
C LYS A 110 -10.49 5.08 0.54
N THR A 111 -11.26 5.94 -0.11
CA THR A 111 -10.79 6.87 -1.14
C THR A 111 -9.60 7.72 -0.70
N LEU A 112 -9.64 8.30 0.50
CA LEU A 112 -8.53 9.13 1.00
C LEU A 112 -7.25 8.30 1.19
N ALA A 113 -7.35 7.10 1.79
CA ALA A 113 -6.21 6.22 1.99
C ALA A 113 -5.64 5.74 0.65
N TYR A 114 -6.50 5.39 -0.31
CA TYR A 114 -6.12 5.04 -1.67
C TYR A 114 -5.29 6.14 -2.34
N VAL A 115 -5.78 7.40 -2.31
CA VAL A 115 -5.04 8.53 -2.88
C VAL A 115 -3.69 8.74 -2.18
N ILE A 116 -3.67 8.66 -0.85
CA ILE A 116 -2.45 8.77 -0.05
C ILE A 116 -1.46 7.65 -0.44
N GLY A 117 -1.92 6.42 -0.54
CA GLY A 117 -1.09 5.26 -0.91
C GLY A 117 -0.49 5.38 -2.32
N ILE A 118 -1.32 5.75 -3.31
CA ILE A 118 -0.87 5.98 -4.69
C ILE A 118 0.21 7.07 -4.74
N MET A 119 -0.02 8.21 -4.10
CA MET A 119 0.95 9.30 -4.07
C MET A 119 2.26 8.87 -3.40
N ASN A 120 2.18 8.10 -2.33
CA ASN A 120 3.36 7.60 -1.64
C ASN A 120 4.19 6.66 -2.53
N LEU A 121 3.55 5.74 -3.25
CA LEU A 121 4.21 4.84 -4.20
C LEU A 121 4.91 5.60 -5.33
N ILE A 122 4.23 6.60 -5.92
CA ILE A 122 4.81 7.44 -6.98
C ILE A 122 6.04 8.20 -6.46
N LEU A 123 5.98 8.77 -5.26
CA LEU A 123 7.10 9.49 -4.64
C LEU A 123 8.29 8.58 -4.33
N HIS A 124 8.06 7.28 -4.09
CA HIS A 124 9.11 6.28 -3.92
C HIS A 124 9.63 5.69 -5.24
N GLY A 125 9.10 6.12 -6.39
CA GLY A 125 9.58 5.73 -7.71
C GLY A 125 8.81 4.62 -8.41
N ILE A 126 7.66 4.19 -7.88
CA ILE A 126 6.74 3.27 -8.56
C ILE A 126 5.79 4.09 -9.40
N GLU A 127 6.08 4.24 -10.69
CA GLU A 127 5.37 5.17 -11.58
C GLU A 127 3.96 4.69 -11.96
N ALA A 128 3.72 3.39 -11.98
CA ALA A 128 2.43 2.78 -12.30
C ALA A 128 1.98 1.80 -11.21
N PRO A 129 1.50 2.30 -10.04
CA PRO A 129 1.10 1.44 -8.93
C PRO A 129 -0.10 0.54 -9.27
N ASN A 130 0.01 -0.78 -9.05
CA ASN A 130 -1.08 -1.74 -9.24
C ASN A 130 -1.96 -1.82 -7.98
N ILE A 131 -2.60 -0.72 -7.64
CA ILE A 131 -3.52 -0.65 -6.49
C ILE A 131 -4.95 -0.49 -6.98
N ALA A 132 -5.82 -1.42 -6.58
CA ALA A 132 -7.24 -1.34 -6.89
C ALA A 132 -7.99 -0.58 -5.78
N HIS A 133 -8.81 0.40 -6.19
CA HIS A 133 -9.73 1.08 -5.26
C HIS A 133 -10.99 0.25 -5.07
N THR A 134 -10.95 -0.72 -4.17
CA THR A 134 -12.05 -1.66 -3.92
C THR A 134 -12.00 -2.19 -2.48
N ASN A 135 -13.12 -2.81 -2.06
CA ASN A 135 -13.14 -3.57 -0.81
C ASN A 135 -12.60 -4.98 -1.05
N THR A 136 -11.44 -5.28 -0.53
CA THR A 136 -10.80 -6.60 -0.58
C THR A 136 -11.75 -7.73 -0.18
N LEU A 137 -12.51 -7.54 0.89
CA LEU A 137 -13.41 -8.54 1.43
C LEU A 137 -14.69 -8.76 0.58
N SER A 138 -14.92 -7.94 -0.46
CA SER A 138 -16.03 -8.15 -1.39
C SER A 138 -15.78 -9.25 -2.41
N GLU A 139 -14.56 -9.76 -2.54
CA GLU A 139 -14.25 -10.92 -3.38
C GLU A 139 -14.64 -12.23 -2.70
N ASN A 140 -15.21 -13.14 -3.48
CA ASN A 140 -15.49 -14.48 -3.01
C ASN A 140 -14.19 -15.31 -3.09
N LEU A 141 -13.77 -15.92 -1.98
CA LEU A 141 -12.56 -16.76 -1.92
C LEU A 141 -12.56 -17.88 -2.96
N ARG A 142 -13.74 -18.39 -3.36
CA ARG A 142 -13.87 -19.47 -4.35
C ARG A 142 -13.57 -19.02 -5.78
N ASP A 143 -13.62 -17.70 -6.03
CA ASP A 143 -13.35 -17.14 -7.36
C ASP A 143 -11.86 -16.80 -7.54
N ILE A 144 -11.06 -16.80 -6.44
CA ILE A 144 -9.61 -16.56 -6.47
C ILE A 144 -8.92 -17.75 -7.14
N GLN A 145 -8.27 -17.48 -8.26
CA GLN A 145 -7.52 -18.46 -9.05
C GLN A 145 -6.02 -18.39 -8.71
N GLU A 146 -5.25 -19.38 -9.19
CA GLU A 146 -3.80 -19.41 -9.02
C GLU A 146 -3.10 -18.14 -9.52
N LYS A 147 -3.55 -17.58 -10.64
CA LYS A 147 -3.03 -16.34 -11.22
C LYS A 147 -3.24 -15.10 -10.35
N ASP A 148 -4.21 -15.15 -9.41
CA ASP A 148 -4.57 -14.05 -8.52
C ASP A 148 -3.81 -14.12 -7.19
N ARG A 149 -3.00 -15.17 -7.00
CA ARG A 149 -2.18 -15.39 -5.80
C ARG A 149 -0.85 -14.67 -5.88
N HIS A 150 -0.34 -14.29 -4.73
CA HIS A 150 0.93 -13.59 -4.59
C HIS A 150 1.90 -14.40 -3.74
N HIS A 151 3.22 -14.22 -3.98
CA HIS A 151 4.26 -14.93 -3.28
C HIS A 151 4.40 -14.49 -1.82
N VAL A 152 4.26 -13.17 -1.59
CA VAL A 152 4.37 -12.56 -0.27
C VAL A 152 3.17 -11.66 -0.01
N ILE A 153 2.53 -11.84 1.15
CA ILE A 153 1.43 -10.99 1.62
C ILE A 153 1.89 -10.28 2.89
N LEU A 154 1.85 -8.96 2.88
CA LEU A 154 2.20 -8.11 4.01
C LEU A 154 1.04 -7.14 4.27
N ALA A 155 0.44 -7.22 5.44
CA ALA A 155 -0.74 -6.43 5.76
C ALA A 155 -0.82 -6.03 7.23
N ASN A 156 -1.41 -4.86 7.46
CA ASN A 156 -1.92 -4.45 8.75
C ASN A 156 -3.40 -4.05 8.60
N PRO A 157 -4.32 -5.03 8.53
CA PRO A 157 -5.73 -4.76 8.29
C PRO A 157 -6.38 -4.03 9.47
N PRO A 158 -7.51 -3.33 9.25
CA PRO A 158 -8.20 -2.61 10.30
C PRO A 158 -8.71 -3.55 11.40
N PHE A 159 -8.50 -3.16 12.67
CA PHE A 159 -8.95 -3.89 13.85
C PHE A 159 -10.37 -3.48 14.25
N GLY A 160 -11.20 -4.44 14.66
CA GLY A 160 -12.49 -4.20 15.30
C GLY A 160 -13.60 -3.66 14.40
N GLY A 161 -13.43 -3.71 13.09
CA GLY A 161 -14.49 -3.42 12.12
C GLY A 161 -15.51 -4.56 12.03
N LYS A 162 -16.75 -4.21 11.65
CA LYS A 162 -17.78 -5.20 11.29
C LYS A 162 -18.13 -5.09 9.83
N GLU A 163 -18.11 -6.22 9.11
CA GLU A 163 -18.55 -6.28 7.72
C GLU A 163 -20.03 -6.71 7.64
N ARG A 164 -20.68 -6.32 6.54
CA ARG A 164 -22.07 -6.69 6.23
C ARG A 164 -22.19 -8.19 6.03
N GLN A 165 -23.37 -8.75 6.30
CA GLN A 165 -23.64 -10.18 6.11
C GLN A 165 -23.35 -10.66 4.69
N GLU A 166 -23.65 -9.86 3.68
CA GLU A 166 -23.38 -10.15 2.29
C GLU A 166 -21.87 -10.40 2.04
N VAL A 167 -21.01 -9.59 2.63
CA VAL A 167 -19.54 -9.74 2.55
C VAL A 167 -19.08 -11.00 3.29
N GLN A 168 -19.66 -11.32 4.43
CA GLN A 168 -19.32 -12.52 5.21
C GLN A 168 -19.62 -13.82 4.45
N MET A 169 -20.55 -13.79 3.48
CA MET A 169 -20.88 -14.96 2.65
C MET A 169 -19.78 -15.33 1.66
N ASN A 170 -18.82 -14.45 1.43
CA ASN A 170 -17.65 -14.70 0.57
C ASN A 170 -16.60 -15.60 1.22
N PHE A 171 -16.75 -15.91 2.52
CA PHE A 171 -15.76 -16.63 3.31
C PHE A 171 -16.31 -17.94 3.86
N ASP A 172 -15.43 -18.92 4.05
CA ASP A 172 -15.81 -20.24 4.56
C ASP A 172 -16.19 -20.15 6.05
N ILE A 173 -15.43 -19.39 6.84
CA ILE A 173 -15.74 -19.11 8.25
C ILE A 173 -16.45 -17.76 8.33
N LYS A 174 -17.76 -17.80 8.57
CA LYS A 174 -18.58 -16.60 8.66
C LYS A 174 -18.37 -15.91 10.00
N THR A 175 -17.86 -14.71 9.95
CA THR A 175 -17.67 -13.84 11.10
C THR A 175 -17.96 -12.40 10.72
N GLY A 176 -18.47 -11.62 11.69
CA GLY A 176 -18.64 -10.17 11.47
C GLY A 176 -17.34 -9.40 11.65
N GLU A 177 -16.30 -9.99 12.23
CA GLU A 177 -15.06 -9.28 12.51
C GLU A 177 -14.13 -9.22 11.29
N THR A 178 -13.84 -8.00 10.86
CA THR A 178 -13.06 -7.69 9.68
C THR A 178 -11.67 -8.34 9.68
N ALA A 179 -10.98 -8.35 10.83
CA ALA A 179 -9.64 -8.91 10.96
C ALA A 179 -9.60 -10.42 10.62
N PHE A 180 -10.60 -11.19 11.08
CA PHE A 180 -10.68 -12.62 10.79
C PHE A 180 -11.04 -12.91 9.33
N LEU A 181 -11.74 -11.99 8.65
CA LEU A 181 -12.02 -12.12 7.23
C LEU A 181 -10.74 -11.87 6.41
N PHE A 182 -9.92 -10.87 6.80
CA PHE A 182 -8.62 -10.64 6.16
C PHE A 182 -7.64 -11.82 6.35
N MET A 183 -7.72 -12.56 7.44
CA MET A 183 -6.89 -13.76 7.66
C MET A 183 -7.28 -14.92 6.75
N GLN A 184 -8.50 -14.93 6.22
CA GLN A 184 -8.97 -15.97 5.30
C GLN A 184 -8.72 -15.61 3.84
N HIS A 185 -8.62 -14.30 3.52
CA HIS A 185 -8.34 -13.80 2.19
C HIS A 185 -6.88 -13.99 1.82
#